data_cfaec6d8fd9e2e2efe17def5231c8ed1
#
_entry.id   cfaec6d8fd9e2e2efe17def5231c8ed1
#
_cell.length_a   1.000
_cell.length_b   1.000
_cell.length_c   1.000
_cell.angle_alpha   90.00
_cell.angle_beta   90.00
_cell.angle_gamma   90.00
#
_symmetry.space_group_name_H-M   'P 1'
#
loop_
_entity.id
_entity.type
_entity.pdbx_description
1 polymer ?
#
loop_
_entity_poly.entity_id
_entity_poly.type
_entity_poly.pdbx_seq_one_letter_code
_entity_poly.pdbx_strand_id
1 'polypeptide(L)'
;SFKNINEPLNDMAESNYGQQVSLFGKDTKTLGPLIDTLVNLVCRVNINSSCQRGPDIYPFTGRKDSAFSTLSVRDALRSFSIRTFVASKDNDDNNKIIKDLLGSKKSNFVSTDYIL
;
A
#
# COMPACT_ATOMS: atom_id res chain seq x y z
N SER A 1 -5.75 24.54 17.34
CA SER A 1 -7.18 24.32 17.03
C SER A 1 -7.53 25.04 15.75
N PHE A 2 -8.40 24.48 14.94
CA PHE A 2 -8.88 25.03 13.68
C PHE A 2 -10.40 25.22 13.72
N LYS A 3 -10.91 26.14 12.92
CA LYS A 3 -12.36 26.39 12.77
C LYS A 3 -12.92 25.78 11.49
N ASN A 4 -12.05 25.58 10.50
CA ASN A 4 -12.40 25.03 9.20
C ASN A 4 -11.51 23.83 8.91
N ILE A 5 -12.09 22.74 8.45
CA ILE A 5 -11.37 21.49 8.12
C ILE A 5 -10.34 21.68 6.99
N ASN A 6 -10.52 22.67 6.14
CA ASN A 6 -9.56 22.95 5.07
C ASN A 6 -8.23 23.51 5.60
N GLU A 7 -8.20 24.13 6.77
CA GLU A 7 -6.95 24.64 7.37
C GLU A 7 -5.95 23.49 7.59
N PRO A 8 -6.26 22.45 8.39
CA PRO A 8 -5.33 21.35 8.58
C PRO A 8 -5.07 20.53 7.31
N LEU A 9 -5.99 20.47 6.35
CA LEU A 9 -5.73 19.80 5.09
C LEU A 9 -4.69 20.53 4.25
N ASN A 10 -4.73 21.86 4.22
CA ASN A 10 -3.73 22.69 3.55
C ASN A 10 -2.37 22.58 4.26
N ASP A 11 -2.34 22.64 5.57
CA ASP A 11 -1.10 22.46 6.36
C ASP A 11 -0.48 21.10 6.07
N MET A 12 -1.30 20.05 5.98
CA MET A 12 -0.83 18.71 5.61
C MET A 12 -0.34 18.62 4.16
N ALA A 13 -0.98 19.34 3.24
CA ALA A 13 -0.57 19.36 1.83
C ALA A 13 0.78 20.06 1.66
N GLU A 14 1.03 21.14 2.39
CA GLU A 14 2.29 21.90 2.37
C GLU A 14 3.41 21.24 3.20
N SER A 15 3.06 20.40 4.16
CA SER A 15 4.03 19.71 5.01
C SER A 15 4.91 18.76 4.18
N ASN A 16 6.20 18.70 4.51
CA ASN A 16 7.14 17.75 3.94
C ASN A 16 6.94 16.31 4.43
N TYR A 17 6.04 16.08 5.37
CA TYR A 17 5.83 14.77 5.97
C TYR A 17 4.44 14.21 5.65
N GLY A 18 4.34 12.89 5.50
CA GLY A 18 3.09 12.23 5.17
C GLY A 18 3.07 10.77 5.62
N GLN A 19 3.17 10.51 6.92
CA GLN A 19 3.16 9.15 7.43
C GLN A 19 1.75 8.69 7.82
N GLN A 20 1.15 9.30 8.83
CA GLN A 20 -0.14 8.88 9.36
C GLN A 20 -0.99 10.08 9.78
N VAL A 21 -2.30 9.86 9.74
CA VAL A 21 -3.31 10.77 10.28
C VAL A 21 -4.38 9.98 11.01
N SER A 22 -5.02 10.60 12.00
CA SER A 22 -6.18 10.06 12.69
C SER A 22 -7.39 10.95 12.50
N LEU A 23 -8.50 10.35 12.10
CA LEU A 23 -9.81 10.95 12.00
C LEU A 23 -10.70 10.41 13.11
N PHE A 24 -11.33 11.30 13.85
CA PHE A 24 -12.31 10.94 14.87
C PHE A 24 -13.68 11.47 14.48
N GLY A 25 -14.64 10.58 14.29
CA GLY A 25 -15.98 10.95 13.87
C GLY A 25 -16.87 9.74 13.64
N LYS A 26 -18.16 10.00 13.41
CA LYS A 26 -19.18 8.96 13.13
C LYS A 26 -19.93 9.22 11.82
N ASP A 27 -19.88 10.43 11.30
CA ASP A 27 -20.59 10.79 10.08
C ASP A 27 -19.80 10.40 8.84
N THR A 28 -20.25 9.38 8.15
CA THR A 28 -19.62 8.85 6.95
C THR A 28 -19.64 9.82 5.76
N LYS A 29 -20.63 10.73 5.72
CA LYS A 29 -20.72 11.74 4.66
C LYS A 29 -19.60 12.77 4.77
N THR A 30 -19.15 13.03 5.99
CA THR A 30 -18.00 13.92 6.26
C THR A 30 -16.68 13.15 6.16
N LEU A 31 -16.62 11.93 6.71
CA LEU A 31 -15.38 11.13 6.72
C LEU A 31 -14.95 10.67 5.33
N GLY A 32 -15.89 10.31 4.46
CA GLY A 32 -15.56 9.81 3.11
C GLY A 32 -14.70 10.78 2.29
N PRO A 33 -15.16 12.02 2.02
CA PRO A 33 -14.36 12.99 1.27
C PRO A 33 -13.03 13.34 1.94
N LEU A 34 -12.95 13.31 3.28
CA LEU A 34 -11.69 13.51 4.00
C LEU A 34 -10.72 12.37 3.74
N ILE A 35 -11.18 11.12 3.76
CA ILE A 35 -10.36 9.96 3.46
C ILE A 35 -9.82 10.06 2.03
N ASP A 36 -10.67 10.37 1.05
CA ASP A 36 -10.27 10.52 -0.36
C ASP A 36 -9.17 11.56 -0.56
N THR A 37 -9.21 12.62 0.21
CA THR A 37 -8.14 13.64 0.21
C THR A 37 -6.88 13.12 0.89
N LEU A 38 -7.02 12.55 2.07
CA LEU A 38 -5.91 12.18 2.95
C LEU A 38 -5.09 10.99 2.43
N VAL A 39 -5.70 10.05 1.69
CA VAL A 39 -4.96 8.93 1.08
C VAL A 39 -3.92 9.39 0.05
N ASN A 40 -4.03 10.61 -0.45
CA ASN A 40 -3.04 11.21 -1.33
C ASN A 40 -1.91 11.94 -0.56
N LEU A 41 -2.11 12.24 0.70
CA LEU A 41 -1.16 13.01 1.54
C LEU A 41 -0.37 12.13 2.52
N VAL A 42 -0.96 11.04 2.98
CA VAL A 42 -0.36 10.13 3.97
C VAL A 42 -0.42 8.68 3.52
N CYS A 43 0.33 7.82 4.19
CA CYS A 43 0.32 6.38 3.92
C CYS A 43 -0.62 5.58 4.81
N ARG A 44 -1.15 6.18 5.86
CA ARG A 44 -2.11 5.52 6.74
C ARG A 44 -3.12 6.53 7.29
N VAL A 45 -4.39 6.23 7.09
CA VAL A 45 -5.51 6.94 7.71
C VAL A 45 -6.10 6.04 8.78
N ASN A 46 -6.09 6.48 10.04
CA ASN A 46 -6.67 5.77 11.16
C ASN A 46 -8.06 6.37 11.45
N ILE A 47 -9.06 5.53 11.61
CA ILE A 47 -10.43 5.96 11.92
C ILE A 47 -10.73 5.60 13.37
N ASN A 48 -11.09 6.60 14.16
CA ASN A 48 -11.40 6.48 15.59
C ASN A 48 -10.32 5.73 16.40
N SER A 49 -9.07 5.87 15.97
CA SER A 49 -7.91 5.30 16.64
C SER A 49 -6.71 6.23 16.55
N SER A 50 -5.80 6.12 17.50
CA SER A 50 -4.57 6.87 17.48
C SER A 50 -3.60 6.37 16.40
N CYS A 51 -2.67 7.21 16.00
CA CYS A 51 -1.55 6.81 15.15
C CYS A 51 -0.71 5.74 15.88
N GLN A 52 -0.46 4.64 15.22
CA GLN A 52 0.30 3.52 15.78
C GLN A 52 1.00 2.74 14.67
N ARG A 53 2.08 2.06 15.06
CA ARG A 53 2.69 1.02 14.24
C ARG A 53 1.92 -0.29 14.44
N GLY A 54 1.86 -1.09 13.45
CA GLY A 54 1.24 -2.41 13.52
C GLY A 54 -0.26 -2.42 13.15
N PRO A 55 -0.81 -3.61 13.01
CA PRO A 55 -0.07 -4.89 13.01
C PRO A 55 0.98 -4.99 11.90
N ASP A 56 2.04 -5.78 12.12
CA ASP A 56 3.19 -5.89 11.20
C ASP A 56 2.87 -6.53 9.83
N ILE A 57 1.67 -7.08 9.70
CA ILE A 57 1.16 -7.59 8.41
C ILE A 57 0.80 -6.48 7.43
N TYR A 58 0.58 -5.26 7.92
CA TYR A 58 0.29 -4.11 7.07
C TYR A 58 1.57 -3.39 6.64
N PRO A 59 1.56 -2.80 5.44
CA PRO A 59 2.69 -2.02 4.99
C PRO A 59 2.97 -0.85 5.94
N PHE A 60 4.23 -0.68 6.31
CA PHE A 60 4.71 0.48 7.03
C PHE A 60 5.53 1.34 6.08
N THR A 61 4.97 2.44 5.66
CA THR A 61 5.60 3.33 4.69
C THR A 61 5.30 4.79 5.02
N GLY A 62 5.87 5.70 4.28
CA GLY A 62 5.63 7.13 4.36
C GLY A 62 5.55 7.73 2.97
N ARG A 63 4.94 8.90 2.89
CA ARG A 63 4.99 9.78 1.73
C ARG A 63 5.92 10.94 2.00
N LYS A 64 6.33 11.62 0.95
CA LYS A 64 7.22 12.79 1.01
C LYS A 64 8.52 12.41 1.76
N ASP A 65 8.99 13.24 2.66
CA ASP A 65 10.23 13.00 3.42
C ASP A 65 10.08 12.00 4.57
N SER A 66 8.88 11.42 4.76
CA SER A 66 8.66 10.45 5.85
C SER A 66 9.30 9.10 5.61
N ALA A 67 9.43 8.64 4.36
CA ALA A 67 10.14 7.42 4.00
C ALA A 67 10.39 7.32 2.49
N PHE A 68 11.48 6.66 2.09
CA PHE A 68 11.80 6.36 0.70
C PHE A 68 11.18 5.04 0.19
N SER A 69 10.82 4.14 1.09
CA SER A 69 10.29 2.83 0.72
C SER A 69 9.42 2.25 1.82
N THR A 70 8.81 1.11 1.53
CA THR A 70 7.99 0.37 2.48
C THR A 70 8.87 -0.47 3.40
N LEU A 71 8.68 -0.32 4.71
CA LEU A 71 9.48 -0.94 5.77
C LEU A 71 8.86 -2.20 6.37
N SER A 72 7.74 -2.70 5.83
CA SER A 72 7.20 -3.99 6.28
C SER A 72 8.14 -5.12 5.88
N VAL A 73 8.25 -6.17 6.69
CA VAL A 73 9.19 -7.29 6.46
C VAL A 73 9.05 -7.85 5.04
N ARG A 74 7.83 -8.08 4.58
CA ARG A 74 7.55 -8.62 3.25
C ARG A 74 8.00 -7.67 2.13
N ASP A 75 7.70 -6.40 2.25
CA ASP A 75 8.03 -5.39 1.24
C ASP A 75 9.50 -4.98 1.31
N ALA A 76 10.09 -4.95 2.51
CA ALA A 76 11.51 -4.70 2.69
C ALA A 76 12.37 -5.77 1.98
N LEU A 77 12.02 -7.06 2.15
CA LEU A 77 12.68 -8.14 1.42
C LEU A 77 12.56 -8.01 -0.09
N ARG A 78 11.42 -7.54 -0.58
CA ARG A 78 11.21 -7.26 -2.02
C ARG A 78 12.07 -6.13 -2.54
N SER A 79 12.37 -5.12 -1.73
CA SER A 79 13.27 -4.02 -2.11
C SER A 79 14.69 -4.47 -2.39
N PHE A 80 15.11 -5.63 -1.86
CA PHE A 80 16.40 -6.25 -2.09
C PHE A 80 16.40 -7.31 -3.20
N SER A 81 15.28 -7.47 -3.91
CA SER A 81 15.15 -8.45 -5.00
C SER A 81 14.77 -7.78 -6.30
N ILE A 82 15.23 -8.34 -7.39
CA ILE A 82 14.85 -7.93 -8.74
C ILE A 82 13.71 -8.85 -9.20
N ARG A 83 12.57 -8.25 -9.51
CA ARG A 83 11.42 -9.00 -10.02
C ARG A 83 11.57 -9.26 -11.50
N THR A 84 11.45 -10.53 -11.89
CA THR A 84 11.45 -10.96 -13.28
C THR A 84 10.07 -11.49 -13.64
N PHE A 85 9.59 -11.14 -14.81
CA PHE A 85 8.34 -11.67 -15.36
C PHE A 85 8.62 -12.84 -16.29
N VAL A 86 7.80 -13.89 -16.17
CA VAL A 86 7.71 -14.95 -17.15
C VAL A 86 6.38 -14.76 -17.89
N ALA A 87 6.45 -14.52 -19.17
CA ALA A 87 5.27 -14.23 -19.98
C ALA A 87 5.14 -15.22 -21.14
N SER A 88 3.92 -15.53 -21.51
CA SER A 88 3.60 -16.30 -22.71
C SER A 88 2.39 -15.71 -23.44
N LYS A 89 2.23 -16.01 -24.73
CA LYS A 89 1.01 -15.68 -25.45
C LYS A 89 -0.13 -16.56 -24.93
N ASP A 90 -1.33 -15.99 -24.84
CA ASP A 90 -2.53 -16.70 -24.47
C ASP A 90 -2.98 -17.60 -25.62
N ASN A 91 -2.69 -18.88 -25.50
CA ASN A 91 -3.16 -19.96 -26.34
C ASN A 91 -3.16 -21.29 -25.56
N ASP A 92 -3.88 -22.31 -26.07
CA ASP A 92 -4.10 -23.56 -25.34
C ASP A 92 -2.80 -24.31 -25.01
N ASP A 93 -1.81 -24.30 -25.90
CA ASP A 93 -0.54 -25.00 -25.69
C ASP A 93 0.31 -24.30 -24.61
N ASN A 94 0.42 -22.99 -24.67
CA ASN A 94 1.14 -22.23 -23.67
C ASN A 94 0.45 -22.29 -22.29
N ASN A 95 -0.88 -22.27 -22.28
CA ASN A 95 -1.66 -22.41 -21.06
C ASN A 95 -1.44 -23.77 -20.38
N LYS A 96 -1.31 -24.85 -21.16
CA LYS A 96 -0.94 -26.19 -20.65
C LYS A 96 0.48 -26.16 -20.05
N ILE A 97 1.45 -25.56 -20.77
CA ILE A 97 2.83 -25.46 -20.31
C ILE A 97 2.90 -24.68 -18.98
N ILE A 98 2.24 -23.53 -18.88
CA ILE A 98 2.22 -22.73 -17.65
C ILE A 98 1.58 -23.50 -16.49
N LYS A 99 0.43 -24.16 -16.74
CA LYS A 99 -0.22 -25.00 -15.73
C LYS A 99 0.66 -26.14 -15.26
N ASP A 100 1.39 -26.79 -16.15
CA ASP A 100 2.29 -27.90 -15.80
C ASP A 100 3.49 -27.38 -14.99
N LEU A 101 4.09 -26.26 -15.38
CA LEU A 101 5.19 -25.64 -14.64
C LEU A 101 4.80 -25.27 -13.21
N LEU A 102 3.60 -24.70 -13.02
CA LEU A 102 3.09 -24.29 -11.71
C LEU A 102 2.66 -25.49 -10.86
N GLY A 103 1.93 -26.43 -11.47
CA GLY A 103 1.36 -27.58 -10.76
C GLY A 103 2.38 -28.63 -10.35
N SER A 104 3.40 -28.84 -11.13
CA SER A 104 4.42 -29.87 -10.92
C SER A 104 5.67 -29.38 -10.19
N LYS A 105 5.71 -28.11 -9.79
CA LYS A 105 6.89 -27.47 -9.17
C LYS A 105 8.19 -27.70 -9.95
N LYS A 106 8.09 -27.75 -11.27
CA LYS A 106 9.25 -27.92 -12.16
C LYS A 106 10.14 -26.68 -12.21
N SER A 107 9.64 -25.54 -11.76
CA SER A 107 10.42 -24.33 -11.55
C SER A 107 10.37 -23.91 -10.08
N ASN A 108 11.53 -23.59 -9.53
CA ASN A 108 11.64 -23.06 -8.16
C ASN A 108 11.34 -21.56 -8.07
N PHE A 109 11.25 -20.88 -9.20
CA PHE A 109 11.14 -19.42 -9.27
C PHE A 109 9.81 -18.92 -9.81
N VAL A 110 9.02 -19.78 -10.44
CA VAL A 110 7.70 -19.41 -10.95
C VAL A 110 6.66 -19.69 -9.89
N SER A 111 5.95 -18.66 -9.46
CA SER A 111 4.85 -18.76 -8.50
C SER A 111 3.64 -17.97 -8.99
N THR A 112 2.47 -18.32 -8.46
CA THR A 112 1.22 -17.59 -8.70
C THR A 112 0.94 -16.52 -7.64
N ASP A 113 1.91 -16.20 -6.78
CA ASP A 113 1.76 -15.14 -5.81
C ASP A 113 1.73 -13.79 -6.53
N TYR A 114 0.54 -13.42 -6.93
CA TYR A 114 0.28 -12.08 -7.45
C TYR A 114 0.29 -11.09 -6.30
N ILE A 115 1.02 -10.03 -6.53
CA ILE A 115 0.89 -8.85 -5.73
C ILE A 115 -0.04 -7.94 -6.52
N LEU A 116 -1.27 -7.93 -6.13
CA LEU A 116 -2.20 -6.89 -6.49
C LEU A 116 -1.99 -5.70 -5.56
#